data_f43c637b44fdc32f8de6b97f90d99011
#
_entry.id   f43c637b44fdc32f8de6b97f90d99011
#
_cell.length_a   1.000
_cell.length_b   1.000
_cell.length_c   1.000
_cell.angle_alpha   90.00
_cell.angle_beta   90.00
_cell.angle_gamma   90.00
#
_symmetry.space_group_name_H-M   'P 1'
#
loop_
_entity.id
_entity.type
_entity.pdbx_description
1 polymer ?
#
loop_
_entity_poly.entity_id
_entity_poly.type
_entity_poly.pdbx_seq_one_letter_code
_entity_poly.pdbx_strand_id
1 'polypeptide(L)'
;MKVGVEKYINIILKNSLISFSILSIFLVSLYPGISNFQLDASSDSLVLENDPDLKIYREMGNLFSDSDFLIVTLQPNEGIFNNKSLQRIEKIENEILEIDGVNQVLSILDAPIVEQPKVSLSEIGDNIKYLLDAGIDLQKAKQEILSNPIYQELIVSKDGSTTAFQILLDKNESYETLIQQRYDLLNSDNPRTLLEVNRKINEQNSLIQEKEKRIVADIRSVINNNRDFGVLFLGGPAMIANDMIDFIKSDLSIFSLLVFL
;
A
#
# COMPACT_ATOMS: atom_id res chain seq x y z
N MET A 1 -31.32 -11.13 44.57
CA MET A 1 -30.98 -10.68 43.18
C MET A 1 -32.22 -10.51 42.29
N LYS A 2 -33.22 -11.40 42.26
CA LYS A 2 -34.41 -11.31 41.40
C LYS A 2 -35.28 -10.05 41.65
N VAL A 3 -35.50 -9.65 42.91
CA VAL A 3 -36.36 -8.49 43.28
C VAL A 3 -35.82 -7.15 42.74
N GLY A 4 -34.51 -6.99 42.66
CA GLY A 4 -33.88 -5.78 42.12
C GLY A 4 -34.09 -5.63 40.62
N VAL A 5 -34.00 -6.73 39.89
CA VAL A 5 -34.17 -6.76 38.42
C VAL A 5 -35.63 -6.45 38.02
N GLU A 6 -36.60 -7.03 38.71
CA GLU A 6 -38.04 -6.76 38.45
C GLU A 6 -38.40 -5.30 38.71
N LYS A 7 -37.86 -4.69 39.78
CA LYS A 7 -38.07 -3.27 40.08
C LYS A 7 -37.45 -2.36 38.99
N TYR A 8 -36.30 -2.73 38.49
CA TYR A 8 -35.61 -2.01 37.41
C TYR A 8 -36.38 -2.10 36.10
N ILE A 9 -36.86 -3.30 35.73
CA ILE A 9 -37.65 -3.52 34.53
C ILE A 9 -38.96 -2.71 34.61
N ASN A 10 -39.65 -2.71 35.76
CA ASN A 10 -40.88 -1.96 35.97
C ASN A 10 -40.68 -0.44 35.85
N ILE A 11 -39.57 0.11 36.31
CA ILE A 11 -39.23 1.54 36.15
C ILE A 11 -39.06 1.89 34.67
N ILE A 12 -38.35 1.05 33.90
CA ILE A 12 -38.10 1.23 32.47
C ILE A 12 -39.43 1.19 31.70
N LEU A 13 -40.24 0.17 31.94
CA LEU A 13 -41.52 -0.01 31.23
C LEU A 13 -42.55 1.07 31.59
N LYS A 14 -42.60 1.50 32.85
CA LYS A 14 -43.56 2.54 33.30
C LYS A 14 -43.23 3.92 32.76
N ASN A 15 -41.95 4.21 32.51
CA ASN A 15 -41.46 5.49 32.03
C ASN A 15 -40.67 5.31 30.68
N SER A 16 -41.27 4.60 29.73
CA SER A 16 -40.59 4.23 28.48
C SER A 16 -40.01 5.43 27.69
N LEU A 17 -40.76 6.56 27.66
CA LEU A 17 -40.29 7.79 27.02
C LEU A 17 -39.04 8.37 27.69
N ILE A 18 -38.98 8.35 29.03
CA ILE A 18 -37.80 8.84 29.76
C ILE A 18 -36.61 7.90 29.54
N SER A 19 -36.84 6.60 29.58
CA SER A 19 -35.80 5.59 29.34
C SER A 19 -35.27 5.69 27.93
N PHE A 20 -36.12 5.88 26.94
CA PHE A 20 -35.71 6.11 25.54
C PHE A 20 -34.93 7.42 25.39
N SER A 21 -35.38 8.52 26.04
CA SER A 21 -34.66 9.79 26.00
C SER A 21 -33.28 9.69 26.63
N ILE A 22 -33.12 8.99 27.75
CA ILE A 22 -31.83 8.77 28.40
C ILE A 22 -30.91 7.95 27.48
N LEU A 23 -31.42 6.90 26.87
CA LEU A 23 -30.65 6.09 25.92
C LEU A 23 -30.25 6.91 24.70
N SER A 24 -31.12 7.72 24.15
CA SER A 24 -30.82 8.60 23.01
C SER A 24 -29.75 9.64 23.35
N ILE A 25 -29.86 10.27 24.53
CA ILE A 25 -28.84 11.23 25.02
C ILE A 25 -27.50 10.52 25.19
N PHE A 26 -27.52 9.32 25.76
CA PHE A 26 -26.29 8.52 25.92
C PHE A 26 -25.64 8.19 24.55
N LEU A 27 -26.43 7.74 23.56
CA LEU A 27 -25.94 7.48 22.21
C LEU A 27 -25.38 8.73 21.52
N VAL A 28 -26.08 9.88 21.66
CA VAL A 28 -25.59 11.15 21.13
C VAL A 28 -24.29 11.58 21.81
N SER A 29 -24.13 11.31 23.11
CA SER A 29 -22.89 11.63 23.85
C SER A 29 -21.67 10.81 23.39
N LEU A 30 -21.89 9.65 22.75
CA LEU A 30 -20.85 8.81 22.16
C LEU A 30 -20.43 9.28 20.75
N TYR A 31 -21.22 10.15 20.10
CA TYR A 31 -20.95 10.63 18.74
C TYR A 31 -19.54 11.25 18.56
N PRO A 32 -19.02 12.07 19.50
CA PRO A 32 -17.64 12.56 19.38
C PRO A 32 -16.57 11.45 19.37
N GLY A 33 -16.87 10.28 19.93
CA GLY A 33 -15.98 9.12 19.90
C GLY A 33 -15.82 8.52 18.50
N ILE A 34 -16.83 8.64 17.65
CA ILE A 34 -16.79 8.12 16.27
C ILE A 34 -15.81 8.94 15.42
N SER A 35 -15.74 10.25 15.60
CA SER A 35 -14.80 11.13 14.86
C SER A 35 -13.34 10.91 15.25
N ASN A 36 -13.10 10.34 16.44
CA ASN A 36 -11.76 10.01 16.94
C ASN A 36 -11.39 8.54 16.66
N PHE A 37 -12.30 7.76 16.07
CA PHE A 37 -12.02 6.38 15.71
C PHE A 37 -11.10 6.33 14.51
N GLN A 38 -9.86 5.93 14.73
CA GLN A 38 -8.85 5.70 13.69
C GLN A 38 -8.65 4.21 13.53
N LEU A 39 -8.75 3.74 12.30
CA LEU A 39 -8.40 2.37 11.93
C LEU A 39 -6.96 2.38 11.44
N ASP A 40 -6.08 1.71 12.16
CA ASP A 40 -4.71 1.49 11.73
C ASP A 40 -4.66 0.13 11.01
N ALA A 41 -4.43 0.17 9.70
CA ALA A 41 -4.23 -1.01 8.85
C ALA A 41 -2.80 -1.06 8.31
N SER A 42 -1.87 -0.32 8.95
CA SER A 42 -0.46 -0.38 8.59
C SER A 42 0.12 -1.78 8.82
N SER A 43 1.10 -2.16 8.02
CA SER A 43 1.82 -3.43 8.19
C SER A 43 2.41 -3.56 9.60
N ASP A 44 2.86 -2.45 10.18
CA ASP A 44 3.43 -2.38 11.52
C ASP A 44 2.41 -2.71 12.63
N SER A 45 1.12 -2.39 12.43
CA SER A 45 0.07 -2.69 13.41
C SER A 45 -0.26 -4.18 13.49
N LEU A 46 0.07 -4.95 12.48
CA LEU A 46 -0.20 -6.38 12.37
C LEU A 46 0.94 -7.24 12.97
N VAL A 47 2.08 -6.64 13.30
CA VAL A 47 3.25 -7.36 13.82
C VAL A 47 3.33 -7.23 15.34
N LEU A 48 3.66 -8.33 16.00
CA LEU A 48 3.87 -8.34 17.46
C LEU A 48 5.16 -7.57 17.81
N GLU A 49 5.03 -6.48 18.56
CA GLU A 49 6.16 -5.61 18.94
C GLU A 49 7.31 -6.32 19.67
N ASN A 50 7.05 -7.46 20.31
CA ASN A 50 8.05 -8.24 21.05
C ASN A 50 8.63 -9.40 20.24
N ASP A 51 8.38 -9.46 18.94
CA ASP A 51 8.93 -10.49 18.08
C ASP A 51 10.42 -10.21 17.79
N PRO A 52 11.34 -11.11 18.14
CA PRO A 52 12.76 -10.93 17.85
C PRO A 52 13.05 -10.82 16.34
N ASP A 53 12.24 -11.45 15.49
CA ASP A 53 12.39 -11.41 14.04
C ASP A 53 12.03 -10.02 13.47
N LEU A 54 11.14 -9.27 14.14
CA LEU A 54 10.82 -7.89 13.79
C LEU A 54 12.04 -6.97 13.88
N LYS A 55 12.92 -7.19 14.84
CA LYS A 55 14.17 -6.43 14.96
C LYS A 55 15.08 -6.65 13.76
N ILE A 56 15.22 -7.92 13.35
CA ILE A 56 16.02 -8.29 12.17
C ILE A 56 15.40 -7.68 10.91
N TYR A 57 14.07 -7.75 10.77
CA TYR A 57 13.34 -7.15 9.64
C TYR A 57 13.60 -5.64 9.53
N ARG A 58 13.51 -4.90 10.66
CA ARG A 58 13.79 -3.45 10.68
C ARG A 58 15.24 -3.12 10.40
N GLU A 59 16.19 -3.89 10.94
CA GLU A 59 17.61 -3.73 10.62
C GLU A 59 17.88 -3.94 9.12
N MET A 60 17.23 -4.93 8.50
CA MET A 60 17.29 -5.18 7.05
C MET A 60 16.64 -4.05 6.26
N GLY A 61 15.47 -3.55 6.68
CA GLY A 61 14.80 -2.41 6.05
C GLY A 61 15.67 -1.15 6.00
N ASN A 62 16.41 -0.87 7.07
CA ASN A 62 17.37 0.23 7.11
C ASN A 62 18.54 0.06 6.14
N LEU A 63 18.95 -1.19 5.87
CA LEU A 63 20.05 -1.50 4.94
C LEU A 63 19.61 -1.50 3.47
N PHE A 64 18.37 -1.94 3.19
CA PHE A 64 17.86 -2.17 1.84
C PHE A 64 16.79 -1.19 1.38
N SER A 65 16.63 -0.06 2.08
CA SER A 65 15.61 0.96 1.73
C SER A 65 14.20 0.38 1.62
N ASP A 66 13.62 0.03 2.76
CA ASP A 66 12.22 -0.41 2.84
C ASP A 66 11.30 0.80 2.55
N SER A 67 10.83 0.90 1.30
CA SER A 67 9.84 1.88 0.88
C SER A 67 8.55 1.15 0.60
N ASP A 68 7.44 1.71 1.04
CA ASP A 68 6.13 1.21 0.61
C ASP A 68 6.05 1.21 -0.91
N PHE A 69 5.44 0.16 -1.46
CA PHE A 69 5.35 -0.01 -2.89
C PHE A 69 3.96 -0.44 -3.34
N LEU A 70 3.68 -0.10 -4.60
CA LEU A 70 2.52 -0.57 -5.33
C LEU A 70 3.00 -1.36 -6.55
N ILE A 71 2.16 -2.26 -7.03
CA ILE A 71 2.44 -3.05 -8.24
C ILE A 71 1.28 -2.84 -9.21
N VAL A 72 1.60 -2.47 -10.44
CA VAL A 72 0.65 -2.52 -11.55
C VAL A 72 1.08 -3.63 -12.50
N THR A 73 0.25 -4.64 -12.68
CA THR A 73 0.48 -5.66 -13.71
C THR A 73 -0.20 -5.26 -14.99
N LEU A 74 0.42 -5.57 -16.13
CA LEU A 74 -0.06 -5.27 -17.47
C LEU A 74 0.08 -6.49 -18.37
N GLN A 75 -1.04 -6.90 -18.98
CA GLN A 75 -1.07 -7.86 -20.07
C GLN A 75 -1.51 -7.14 -21.35
N PRO A 76 -0.56 -6.70 -22.21
CA PRO A 76 -0.90 -6.01 -23.46
C PRO A 76 -1.60 -6.92 -24.44
N ASN A 77 -2.58 -6.39 -25.19
CA ASN A 77 -3.33 -7.15 -26.20
C ASN A 77 -2.45 -7.70 -27.34
N GLU A 78 -1.38 -6.98 -27.70
CA GLU A 78 -0.48 -7.32 -28.82
C GLU A 78 0.84 -7.96 -28.31
N GLY A 79 0.91 -8.35 -27.00
CA GLY A 79 2.13 -8.85 -26.36
C GLY A 79 3.10 -7.74 -25.99
N ILE A 80 4.14 -8.07 -25.19
CA ILE A 80 5.10 -7.10 -24.62
C ILE A 80 6.19 -6.72 -25.64
N PHE A 81 6.80 -7.71 -26.27
CA PHE A 81 8.06 -7.57 -27.03
C PHE A 81 7.83 -7.08 -28.48
N ASN A 82 7.27 -5.90 -28.63
CA ASN A 82 7.19 -5.15 -29.87
C ASN A 82 7.30 -3.65 -29.59
N ASN A 83 7.79 -2.87 -30.55
CA ASN A 83 8.07 -1.45 -30.38
C ASN A 83 6.85 -0.63 -29.91
N LYS A 84 5.68 -0.94 -30.40
CA LYS A 84 4.43 -0.22 -30.05
C LYS A 84 4.08 -0.45 -28.58
N SER A 85 4.18 -1.69 -28.12
CA SER A 85 3.91 -2.04 -26.73
C SER A 85 4.94 -1.43 -25.78
N LEU A 86 6.24 -1.49 -26.13
CA LEU A 86 7.29 -0.91 -25.30
C LEU A 86 7.16 0.61 -25.18
N GLN A 87 6.84 1.33 -26.26
CA GLN A 87 6.56 2.78 -26.21
C GLN A 87 5.32 3.10 -25.35
N ARG A 88 4.29 2.24 -25.40
CA ARG A 88 3.10 2.43 -24.56
C ARG A 88 3.40 2.13 -23.07
N ILE A 89 4.25 1.15 -22.79
CA ILE A 89 4.74 0.85 -21.44
C ILE A 89 5.51 2.07 -20.91
N GLU A 90 6.44 2.62 -21.66
CA GLU A 90 7.18 3.85 -21.33
C GLU A 90 6.24 5.02 -21.03
N LYS A 91 5.21 5.19 -21.84
CA LYS A 91 4.20 6.23 -21.59
C LYS A 91 3.48 6.05 -20.28
N ILE A 92 3.01 4.82 -19.97
CA ILE A 92 2.32 4.49 -18.70
C ILE A 92 3.26 4.70 -17.51
N GLU A 93 4.51 4.29 -17.62
CA GLU A 93 5.54 4.49 -16.61
C GLU A 93 5.74 5.97 -16.29
N ASN A 94 5.87 6.81 -17.32
CA ASN A 94 5.98 8.25 -17.17
C ASN A 94 4.71 8.89 -16.56
N GLU A 95 3.51 8.46 -16.98
CA GLU A 95 2.25 8.92 -16.39
C GLU A 95 2.15 8.58 -14.88
N ILE A 96 2.67 7.43 -14.47
CA ILE A 96 2.71 7.03 -13.05
C ILE A 96 3.78 7.82 -12.30
N LEU A 97 4.96 8.03 -12.90
CA LEU A 97 6.07 8.77 -12.28
C LEU A 97 5.73 10.25 -12.03
N GLU A 98 4.81 10.84 -12.80
CA GLU A 98 4.33 12.22 -12.59
C GLU A 98 3.37 12.36 -11.39
N ILE A 99 2.92 11.26 -10.77
CA ILE A 99 2.01 11.30 -9.62
C ILE A 99 2.78 11.77 -8.37
N ASP A 100 2.26 12.79 -7.69
CA ASP A 100 2.85 13.30 -6.44
C ASP A 100 2.89 12.22 -5.35
N GLY A 101 4.08 11.93 -4.85
CA GLY A 101 4.33 10.88 -3.87
C GLY A 101 4.85 9.57 -4.44
N VAL A 102 5.01 9.48 -5.76
CA VAL A 102 5.76 8.40 -6.41
C VAL A 102 7.23 8.82 -6.54
N ASN A 103 8.11 8.04 -5.94
CA ASN A 103 9.55 8.28 -5.99
C ASN A 103 10.20 7.66 -7.24
N GLN A 104 9.83 6.43 -7.55
CA GLN A 104 10.42 5.67 -8.66
C GLN A 104 9.41 4.67 -9.22
N VAL A 105 9.48 4.44 -10.50
CA VAL A 105 8.80 3.32 -11.17
C VAL A 105 9.85 2.45 -11.82
N LEU A 106 9.77 1.15 -11.60
CA LEU A 106 10.61 0.15 -12.23
C LEU A 106 9.74 -0.78 -13.07
N SER A 107 10.15 -1.02 -14.30
CA SER A 107 9.42 -1.85 -15.26
C SER A 107 10.34 -2.81 -16.02
N ILE A 108 9.79 -3.52 -17.00
CA ILE A 108 10.59 -4.33 -17.92
C ILE A 108 11.56 -3.48 -18.74
N LEU A 109 11.34 -2.17 -18.86
CA LEU A 109 12.22 -1.24 -19.59
C LEU A 109 13.54 -1.03 -18.87
N ASP A 110 13.58 -1.22 -17.53
CA ASP A 110 14.78 -1.11 -16.71
C ASP A 110 15.59 -2.41 -16.67
N ALA A 111 15.11 -3.47 -17.31
CA ALA A 111 15.83 -4.73 -17.38
C ALA A 111 17.03 -4.62 -18.33
N PRO A 112 18.29 -4.72 -17.83
CA PRO A 112 19.47 -4.66 -18.66
C PRO A 112 19.57 -5.86 -19.60
N ILE A 113 19.90 -5.59 -20.87
CA ILE A 113 20.17 -6.59 -21.89
C ILE A 113 21.68 -6.73 -22.02
N VAL A 114 22.22 -7.90 -21.63
CA VAL A 114 23.67 -8.14 -21.57
C VAL A 114 24.21 -9.03 -22.69
N GLU A 115 23.30 -9.71 -23.42
CA GLU A 115 23.70 -10.58 -24.53
C GLU A 115 23.71 -9.86 -25.90
N GLN A 116 23.40 -8.55 -25.95
CA GLN A 116 23.28 -7.80 -27.21
C GLN A 116 23.84 -6.37 -27.15
N PRO A 117 25.15 -6.17 -27.48
CA PRO A 117 26.21 -7.14 -27.79
C PRO A 117 26.61 -7.91 -26.53
N LYS A 118 27.19 -9.09 -26.69
CA LYS A 118 27.79 -9.80 -25.55
C LYS A 118 28.84 -8.93 -24.91
N VAL A 119 28.56 -8.43 -23.74
CA VAL A 119 29.45 -7.56 -22.99
C VAL A 119 30.18 -8.41 -21.96
N SER A 120 31.48 -8.22 -21.81
CA SER A 120 32.22 -8.88 -20.73
C SER A 120 31.84 -8.27 -19.38
N LEU A 121 31.95 -9.04 -18.28
CA LEU A 121 31.64 -8.56 -16.93
C LEU A 121 32.40 -7.26 -16.55
N SER A 122 33.57 -7.03 -17.16
CA SER A 122 34.36 -5.81 -16.94
C SER A 122 33.84 -4.57 -17.71
N GLU A 123 32.96 -4.76 -18.67
CA GLU A 123 32.43 -3.69 -19.54
C GLU A 123 30.93 -3.39 -19.27
N ILE A 124 30.31 -4.14 -18.35
CA ILE A 124 28.90 -3.99 -18.02
C ILE A 124 28.55 -2.56 -17.55
N GLY A 125 29.49 -1.83 -16.92
CA GLY A 125 29.19 -0.48 -16.40
C GLY A 125 28.92 0.57 -17.48
N ASP A 126 29.57 0.46 -18.67
CA ASP A 126 29.55 1.53 -19.68
C ASP A 126 28.73 1.19 -20.94
N ASN A 127 28.32 -0.08 -21.13
CA ASN A 127 27.71 -0.58 -22.36
C ASN A 127 26.38 -1.34 -22.15
N ILE A 128 25.71 -1.13 -21.03
CA ILE A 128 24.40 -1.72 -20.79
C ILE A 128 23.38 -1.13 -21.76
N LYS A 129 22.62 -2.01 -22.40
CA LYS A 129 21.47 -1.63 -23.25
C LYS A 129 20.15 -2.05 -22.63
N TYR A 130 19.12 -1.34 -23.00
CA TYR A 130 17.74 -1.57 -22.56
C TYR A 130 16.84 -1.85 -23.76
N LEU A 131 15.62 -2.32 -23.50
CA LEU A 131 14.68 -2.76 -24.56
C LEU A 131 14.36 -1.69 -25.62
N LEU A 132 14.42 -0.40 -25.26
CA LEU A 132 14.14 0.72 -26.16
C LEU A 132 15.37 1.23 -26.91
N ASP A 133 16.56 0.72 -26.60
CA ASP A 133 17.80 1.17 -27.22
C ASP A 133 17.90 0.72 -28.68
N ALA A 134 18.59 1.55 -29.47
CA ALA A 134 18.82 1.27 -30.88
C ALA A 134 19.65 0.00 -31.09
N GLY A 135 19.20 -0.85 -32.02
CA GLY A 135 19.90 -2.07 -32.43
C GLY A 135 19.64 -3.29 -31.55
N ILE A 136 18.68 -3.23 -30.64
CA ILE A 136 18.21 -4.40 -29.89
C ILE A 136 17.29 -5.26 -30.75
N ASP A 137 17.60 -6.56 -30.85
CA ASP A 137 16.71 -7.58 -31.41
C ASP A 137 15.72 -8.03 -30.31
N LEU A 138 14.48 -7.59 -30.42
CA LEU A 138 13.44 -7.85 -29.41
C LEU A 138 13.14 -9.36 -29.21
N GLN A 139 13.39 -10.21 -30.23
CA GLN A 139 13.18 -11.65 -30.06
C GLN A 139 14.29 -12.30 -29.22
N LYS A 140 15.53 -11.86 -29.39
CA LYS A 140 16.65 -12.30 -28.56
C LYS A 140 16.52 -11.73 -27.16
N ALA A 141 16.17 -10.45 -27.01
CA ALA A 141 15.91 -9.83 -25.71
C ALA A 141 14.80 -10.54 -24.95
N LYS A 142 13.71 -10.93 -25.63
CA LYS A 142 12.66 -11.77 -25.05
C LYS A 142 13.22 -13.08 -24.50
N GLN A 143 14.04 -13.78 -25.27
CA GLN A 143 14.65 -15.05 -24.82
C GLN A 143 15.56 -14.83 -23.62
N GLU A 144 16.38 -13.80 -23.64
CA GLU A 144 17.27 -13.43 -22.53
C GLU A 144 16.50 -13.15 -21.25
N ILE A 145 15.47 -12.28 -21.30
CA ILE A 145 14.64 -11.90 -20.14
C ILE A 145 13.87 -13.12 -19.61
N LEU A 146 13.27 -13.92 -20.47
CA LEU A 146 12.49 -15.10 -20.06
C LEU A 146 13.35 -16.25 -19.52
N SER A 147 14.63 -16.31 -19.88
CA SER A 147 15.56 -17.31 -19.35
C SER A 147 16.26 -16.89 -18.07
N ASN A 148 16.18 -15.61 -17.71
CA ASN A 148 16.85 -15.07 -16.53
C ASN A 148 15.96 -15.23 -15.29
N PRO A 149 16.40 -15.99 -14.28
CA PRO A 149 15.61 -16.22 -13.06
C PRO A 149 15.38 -14.95 -12.22
N ILE A 150 16.17 -13.87 -12.45
CA ILE A 150 15.98 -12.57 -11.76
C ILE A 150 14.76 -11.84 -12.32
N TYR A 151 14.45 -11.98 -13.61
CA TYR A 151 13.34 -11.27 -14.24
C TYR A 151 12.08 -12.11 -14.32
N GLN A 152 12.23 -13.41 -14.47
CA GLN A 152 11.10 -14.35 -14.56
C GLN A 152 10.33 -14.38 -13.24
N GLU A 153 9.02 -14.23 -13.31
CA GLU A 153 8.09 -14.16 -12.16
C GLU A 153 8.23 -12.92 -11.25
N LEU A 154 9.20 -12.03 -11.49
CA LEU A 154 9.30 -10.75 -10.79
C LEU A 154 8.83 -9.59 -11.67
N ILE A 155 9.36 -9.49 -12.89
CA ILE A 155 9.05 -8.38 -13.82
C ILE A 155 8.20 -8.87 -15.00
N VAL A 156 8.33 -10.15 -15.37
CA VAL A 156 7.64 -10.76 -16.50
C VAL A 156 7.14 -12.16 -16.12
N SER A 157 5.95 -12.52 -16.59
CA SER A 157 5.40 -13.87 -16.42
C SER A 157 6.20 -14.92 -17.21
N LYS A 158 6.14 -16.20 -16.80
CA LYS A 158 6.85 -17.32 -17.45
C LYS A 158 6.60 -17.42 -18.94
N ASP A 159 5.38 -17.12 -19.36
CA ASP A 159 4.97 -17.15 -20.77
C ASP A 159 5.29 -15.87 -21.54
N GLY A 160 5.77 -14.84 -20.84
CA GLY A 160 6.10 -13.54 -21.44
C GLY A 160 4.87 -12.74 -21.87
N SER A 161 3.68 -13.05 -21.34
CA SER A 161 2.44 -12.34 -21.70
C SER A 161 2.13 -11.15 -20.82
N THR A 162 2.61 -11.17 -19.56
CA THR A 162 2.31 -10.15 -18.54
C THR A 162 3.61 -9.55 -18.02
N THR A 163 3.63 -8.23 -17.86
CA THR A 163 4.72 -7.49 -17.18
C THR A 163 4.19 -6.75 -15.98
N ALA A 164 5.09 -6.23 -15.14
CA ALA A 164 4.75 -5.46 -13.96
C ALA A 164 5.51 -4.15 -13.90
N PHE A 165 4.87 -3.13 -13.31
CA PHE A 165 5.51 -1.90 -12.82
C PHE A 165 5.58 -2.01 -11.30
N GLN A 166 6.77 -1.89 -10.74
CA GLN A 166 6.96 -1.69 -9.31
C GLN A 166 7.06 -0.19 -9.05
N ILE A 167 6.15 0.33 -8.26
CA ILE A 167 6.00 1.75 -7.97
C ILE A 167 6.44 1.97 -6.54
N LEU A 168 7.58 2.62 -6.34
CA LEU A 168 8.12 2.95 -5.03
C LEU A 168 7.56 4.31 -4.60
N LEU A 169 7.02 4.38 -3.38
CA LEU A 169 6.47 5.61 -2.82
C LEU A 169 7.55 6.41 -2.09
N ASP A 170 7.31 7.72 -1.94
CA ASP A 170 8.16 8.59 -1.14
C ASP A 170 8.24 8.11 0.30
N LYS A 171 9.42 8.10 0.86
CA LYS A 171 9.64 7.83 2.29
C LYS A 171 9.20 9.00 3.17
N ASN A 172 8.58 8.69 4.29
CA ASN A 172 8.32 9.67 5.33
C ASN A 172 9.38 9.57 6.45
N GLU A 173 10.50 10.29 6.28
CA GLU A 173 11.60 10.29 7.25
C GLU A 173 11.15 10.68 8.67
N SER A 174 10.16 11.58 8.78
CA SER A 174 9.61 11.99 10.08
C SER A 174 8.90 10.83 10.78
N TYR A 175 8.15 10.03 10.03
CA TYR A 175 7.49 8.84 10.55
C TYR A 175 8.49 7.78 10.99
N GLU A 176 9.47 7.45 10.16
CA GLU A 176 10.53 6.49 10.50
C GLU A 176 11.30 6.91 11.76
N THR A 177 11.61 8.19 11.88
CA THR A 177 12.26 8.74 13.09
C THR A 177 11.39 8.55 14.34
N LEU A 178 10.08 8.76 14.24
CA LEU A 178 9.14 8.55 15.35
C LEU A 178 9.02 7.07 15.73
N ILE A 179 8.97 6.18 14.75
CA ILE A 179 8.96 4.71 14.99
C ILE A 179 10.23 4.28 15.72
N GLN A 180 11.40 4.76 15.28
CA GLN A 180 12.65 4.48 15.96
C GLN A 180 12.66 5.02 17.41
N GLN A 181 12.22 6.27 17.63
CA GLN A 181 12.09 6.84 18.97
C GLN A 181 11.14 6.03 19.87
N ARG A 182 10.00 5.58 19.32
CA ARG A 182 9.08 4.70 20.04
C ARG A 182 9.77 3.42 20.47
N TYR A 183 10.50 2.78 19.57
CA TYR A 183 11.22 1.54 19.85
C TYR A 183 12.25 1.72 20.99
N ASP A 184 13.03 2.79 20.97
CA ASP A 184 14.00 3.10 22.01
C ASP A 184 13.33 3.37 23.36
N LEU A 185 12.11 3.93 23.34
CA LEU A 185 11.33 4.23 24.54
C LEU A 185 10.59 3.02 25.13
N LEU A 186 10.29 1.97 24.36
CA LEU A 186 9.61 0.77 24.86
C LEU A 186 10.36 0.09 26.00
N ASN A 187 11.70 0.19 26.02
CA ASN A 187 12.57 -0.34 27.06
C ASN A 187 12.94 0.70 28.13
N SER A 188 12.33 1.89 28.11
CA SER A 188 12.59 2.99 29.05
C SER A 188 11.44 3.16 30.05
N ASP A 189 11.74 3.56 31.28
CA ASP A 189 10.75 3.85 32.34
C ASP A 189 10.07 5.23 32.17
N ASN A 190 9.77 5.66 30.90
CA ASN A 190 9.19 6.97 30.64
C ASN A 190 7.85 6.91 29.88
N PRO A 191 6.74 6.52 30.53
CA PRO A 191 5.44 6.34 29.88
C PRO A 191 4.84 7.64 29.29
N ARG A 192 5.17 8.81 29.83
CA ARG A 192 4.65 10.07 29.31
C ARG A 192 5.21 10.41 27.94
N THR A 193 6.53 10.23 27.77
CA THR A 193 7.19 10.47 26.48
C THR A 193 6.71 9.47 25.44
N LEU A 194 6.50 8.21 25.83
CA LEU A 194 5.96 7.17 24.95
C LEU A 194 4.54 7.53 24.44
N LEU A 195 3.66 8.03 25.32
CA LEU A 195 2.33 8.49 24.93
C LEU A 195 2.38 9.66 23.93
N GLU A 196 3.31 10.58 24.13
CA GLU A 196 3.48 11.73 23.23
C GLU A 196 3.99 11.27 21.84
N VAL A 197 4.97 10.37 21.80
CA VAL A 197 5.48 9.80 20.54
C VAL A 197 4.37 9.02 19.81
N ASN A 198 3.61 8.18 20.52
CA ASN A 198 2.49 7.45 19.92
C ASN A 198 1.43 8.40 19.33
N ARG A 199 1.13 9.53 20.00
CA ARG A 199 0.21 10.53 19.44
C ARG A 199 0.74 11.11 18.13
N LYS A 200 2.03 11.47 18.08
CA LYS A 200 2.66 11.98 16.85
C LYS A 200 2.68 10.94 15.73
N ILE A 201 2.93 9.67 16.06
CA ILE A 201 2.84 8.56 15.09
C ILE A 201 1.44 8.47 14.51
N ASN A 202 0.40 8.51 15.33
CA ASN A 202 -0.99 8.45 14.85
C ASN A 202 -1.36 9.65 13.96
N GLU A 203 -0.87 10.85 14.30
CA GLU A 203 -1.04 12.05 13.47
C GLU A 203 -0.36 11.89 12.09
N GLN A 204 0.88 11.38 12.07
CA GLN A 204 1.60 11.12 10.82
C GLN A 204 0.95 9.99 10.00
N ASN A 205 0.52 8.90 10.64
CA ASN A 205 -0.19 7.80 9.97
C ASN A 205 -1.44 8.28 9.22
N SER A 206 -2.20 9.17 9.84
CA SER A 206 -3.39 9.74 9.19
C SER A 206 -3.05 10.50 7.91
N LEU A 207 -1.95 11.26 7.92
CA LEU A 207 -1.47 12.03 6.75
C LEU A 207 -0.93 11.09 5.65
N ILE A 208 -0.19 10.05 6.05
CA ILE A 208 0.34 9.04 5.13
C ILE A 208 -0.83 8.31 4.44
N GLN A 209 -1.80 7.81 5.20
CA GLN A 209 -2.98 7.12 4.66
C GLN A 209 -3.76 8.02 3.67
N GLU A 210 -3.91 9.31 3.97
CA GLU A 210 -4.58 10.24 3.05
C GLU A 210 -3.77 10.46 1.76
N LYS A 211 -2.44 10.55 1.85
CA LYS A 211 -1.54 10.65 0.69
C LYS A 211 -1.61 9.39 -0.16
N GLU A 212 -1.48 8.21 0.44
CA GLU A 212 -1.55 6.93 -0.24
C GLU A 212 -2.90 6.70 -0.93
N LYS A 213 -4.00 7.08 -0.28
CA LYS A 213 -5.33 7.01 -0.88
C LYS A 213 -5.43 7.83 -2.16
N ARG A 214 -4.82 9.02 -2.18
CA ARG A 214 -4.74 9.86 -3.39
C ARG A 214 -3.90 9.19 -4.46
N ILE A 215 -2.70 8.71 -4.12
CA ILE A 215 -1.82 7.99 -5.05
C ILE A 215 -2.54 6.79 -5.68
N VAL A 216 -3.19 5.96 -4.86
CA VAL A 216 -3.97 4.80 -5.34
C VAL A 216 -5.07 5.23 -6.30
N ALA A 217 -5.78 6.32 -6.03
CA ALA A 217 -6.82 6.86 -6.91
C ALA A 217 -6.25 7.36 -8.24
N ASP A 218 -5.12 8.06 -8.21
CA ASP A 218 -4.45 8.60 -9.39
C ASP A 218 -3.89 7.46 -10.27
N ILE A 219 -3.26 6.45 -9.68
CA ILE A 219 -2.82 5.25 -10.41
C ILE A 219 -4.02 4.52 -11.05
N ARG A 220 -5.15 4.39 -10.33
CA ARG A 220 -6.38 3.83 -10.91
C ARG A 220 -6.89 4.66 -12.09
N SER A 221 -6.72 5.97 -12.07
CA SER A 221 -7.03 6.83 -13.21
C SER A 221 -6.15 6.52 -14.42
N VAL A 222 -4.83 6.41 -14.21
CA VAL A 222 -3.88 5.99 -15.26
C VAL A 222 -4.25 4.62 -15.83
N ILE A 223 -4.55 3.64 -14.99
CA ILE A 223 -5.01 2.31 -15.40
C ILE A 223 -6.27 2.42 -16.28
N ASN A 224 -7.27 3.18 -15.82
CA ASN A 224 -8.53 3.32 -16.56
C ASN A 224 -8.35 3.98 -17.93
N ASN A 225 -7.44 4.96 -18.04
CA ASN A 225 -7.12 5.64 -19.29
C ASN A 225 -6.33 4.75 -20.29
N ASN A 226 -5.76 3.65 -19.81
CA ASN A 226 -4.95 2.74 -20.61
C ASN A 226 -5.56 1.35 -20.82
N ARG A 227 -6.85 1.14 -20.47
CA ARG A 227 -7.55 -0.15 -20.64
C ARG A 227 -7.72 -0.61 -22.10
N ASP A 228 -7.62 0.30 -23.06
CA ASP A 228 -7.61 0.00 -24.48
C ASP A 228 -6.37 -0.79 -24.92
N PHE A 229 -5.27 -0.61 -24.18
CA PHE A 229 -3.99 -1.23 -24.49
C PHE A 229 -3.88 -2.67 -23.99
N GLY A 230 -4.54 -3.01 -22.87
CA GLY A 230 -4.45 -4.33 -22.27
C GLY A 230 -5.21 -4.44 -20.96
N VAL A 231 -5.02 -5.57 -20.29
CA VAL A 231 -5.57 -5.81 -18.95
C VAL A 231 -4.58 -5.32 -17.91
N LEU A 232 -5.01 -4.36 -17.09
CA LEU A 232 -4.21 -3.80 -16.01
C LEU A 232 -4.88 -4.06 -14.66
N PHE A 233 -4.06 -4.44 -13.67
CA PHE A 233 -4.48 -4.58 -12.28
C PHE A 233 -3.51 -3.85 -11.36
N LEU A 234 -4.06 -3.19 -10.34
CA LEU A 234 -3.32 -2.60 -9.23
C LEU A 234 -3.31 -3.57 -8.05
N GLY A 235 -2.16 -3.72 -7.42
CA GLY A 235 -1.93 -4.48 -6.19
C GLY A 235 -0.89 -3.82 -5.32
N GLY A 236 -0.56 -4.47 -4.21
CA GLY A 236 0.47 -4.03 -3.27
C GLY A 236 -0.08 -3.74 -1.88
N PRO A 237 0.79 -3.72 -0.84
CA PRO A 237 0.38 -3.58 0.55
C PRO A 237 -0.41 -2.30 0.81
N ALA A 238 0.06 -1.15 0.33
CA ALA A 238 -0.60 0.15 0.51
C ALA A 238 -2.01 0.18 -0.11
N MET A 239 -2.22 -0.43 -1.30
CA MET A 239 -3.54 -0.54 -1.92
C MET A 239 -4.48 -1.42 -1.08
N ILE A 240 -3.99 -2.58 -0.62
CA ILE A 240 -4.79 -3.52 0.19
C ILE A 240 -5.20 -2.85 1.51
N ALA A 241 -4.29 -2.15 2.18
CA ALA A 241 -4.57 -1.43 3.41
C ALA A 241 -5.66 -0.36 3.20
N ASN A 242 -5.55 0.45 2.16
CA ASN A 242 -6.55 1.47 1.82
C ASN A 242 -7.93 0.87 1.52
N ASP A 243 -7.99 -0.17 0.68
CA ASP A 243 -9.25 -0.83 0.35
C ASP A 243 -9.89 -1.48 1.59
N MET A 244 -9.09 -2.10 2.47
CA MET A 244 -9.57 -2.69 3.72
C MET A 244 -10.17 -1.65 4.65
N ILE A 245 -9.53 -0.48 4.79
CA ILE A 245 -10.07 0.64 5.59
C ILE A 245 -11.42 1.12 5.01
N ASP A 246 -11.50 1.30 3.69
CA ASP A 246 -12.73 1.75 3.03
C ASP A 246 -13.86 0.71 3.16
N PHE A 247 -13.57 -0.59 3.04
CA PHE A 247 -14.54 -1.67 3.28
C PHE A 247 -15.04 -1.68 4.71
N ILE A 248 -14.16 -1.60 5.71
CA ILE A 248 -14.54 -1.59 7.13
C ILE A 248 -15.41 -0.38 7.44
N LYS A 249 -15.07 0.82 6.94
CA LYS A 249 -15.88 2.02 7.11
C LYS A 249 -17.26 1.87 6.46
N SER A 250 -17.34 1.28 5.29
CA SER A 250 -18.60 1.00 4.59
C SER A 250 -19.46 0.02 5.37
N ASP A 251 -18.88 -1.09 5.82
CA ASP A 251 -19.58 -2.12 6.58
C ASP A 251 -20.10 -1.57 7.91
N LEU A 252 -19.28 -0.83 8.66
CA LEU A 252 -19.72 -0.17 9.89
C LEU A 252 -20.91 0.76 9.64
N SER A 253 -20.91 1.51 8.53
CA SER A 253 -22.00 2.41 8.17
C SER A 253 -23.27 1.65 7.85
N ILE A 254 -23.18 0.57 7.07
CA ILE A 254 -24.34 -0.27 6.68
C ILE A 254 -24.91 -0.98 7.90
N PHE A 255 -24.07 -1.62 8.72
CA PHE A 255 -24.51 -2.32 9.94
C PHE A 255 -25.11 -1.35 10.96
N SER A 256 -24.52 -0.16 11.13
CA SER A 256 -25.09 0.86 12.00
C SER A 256 -26.49 1.25 11.56
N LEU A 257 -26.71 1.47 10.25
CA LEU A 257 -28.02 1.80 9.72
C LEU A 257 -29.04 0.67 9.95
N LEU A 258 -28.64 -0.60 9.73
CA LEU A 258 -29.52 -1.76 9.94
C LEU A 258 -29.91 -1.97 11.41
N VAL A 259 -29.02 -1.63 12.35
CA VAL A 259 -29.31 -1.74 13.79
C VAL A 259 -30.27 -0.65 14.27
N PHE A 260 -30.32 0.52 13.60
CA PHE A 260 -31.19 1.63 13.93
C PHE A 260 -32.59 1.58 13.25
N LEU A 261 -32.76 0.69 12.28
CA LEU A 261 -34.06 0.43 11.61
C LEU A 261 -34.85 -0.67 12.35
#